data_2507ad547b9c42fafa9cb364d34f1ce7
#
_entry.id   2507ad547b9c42fafa9cb364d34f1ce7
#
_cell.length_a   1.000
_cell.length_b   1.000
_cell.length_c   1.000
_cell.angle_alpha   90.00
_cell.angle_beta   90.00
_cell.angle_gamma   90.00
#
_symmetry.space_group_name_H-M   'P 1'
#
loop_
_entity.id
_entity.type
_entity.pdbx_description
1 polymer ?
#
loop_
_entity_poly.entity_id
_entity_poly.type
_entity_poly.pdbx_seq_one_letter_code
_entity_poly.pdbx_strand_id
1 'polypeptide(L)'
;IVIMVRGKMAKEDIFSEIGTTALYSKYIFGELSADFLDLDNEADITTSSRQDFFEDDDRYIALKEFIKKELSTIRSDWEDVRSNTGEAEACKYTVVSDWYNDLQGDDKKSAKKLFGKINQLTVEKDEKKELFKHGVLAFESFKLKNELSQLEKISAENIAAFLEVAGRLDNIEATMYYQIVQERLAVIQKMKKLFKNI
;
A
#
# COMPACT_ATOMS: atom_id res chain seq x y z
N ILE A 1 12.02 18.76 4.59
CA ILE A 1 12.91 18.53 5.75
C ILE A 1 13.97 19.62 5.73
N VAL A 2 14.10 20.31 6.85
CA VAL A 2 15.09 21.38 7.07
C VAL A 2 16.37 20.78 7.64
N ILE A 3 17.52 21.17 7.12
CA ILE A 3 18.83 20.77 7.69
C ILE A 3 19.34 21.94 8.55
N MET A 4 19.64 21.61 9.79
CA MET A 4 20.22 22.52 10.77
C MET A 4 21.69 22.15 11.01
N VAL A 5 22.56 23.16 11.06
CA VAL A 5 23.96 23.01 11.39
C VAL A 5 24.32 24.04 12.45
N ARG A 6 24.81 23.60 13.60
CA ARG A 6 25.12 24.45 14.77
C ARG A 6 23.96 25.39 15.15
N GLY A 7 22.74 24.87 15.09
CA GLY A 7 21.51 25.62 15.45
C GLY A 7 21.11 26.69 14.43
N LYS A 8 21.68 26.67 13.25
CA LYS A 8 21.29 27.56 12.12
C LYS A 8 20.74 26.75 10.97
N MET A 9 19.73 27.26 10.30
CA MET A 9 19.20 26.65 9.09
C MET A 9 20.26 26.73 7.98
N ALA A 10 20.72 25.57 7.53
CA ALA A 10 21.71 25.45 6.46
C ALA A 10 21.08 25.07 5.11
N LYS A 11 19.93 24.37 5.15
CA LYS A 11 19.15 24.06 3.96
C LYS A 11 17.66 23.95 4.30
N GLU A 12 16.84 24.65 3.52
CA GLU A 12 15.38 24.71 3.77
C GLU A 12 14.65 23.46 3.32
N ASP A 13 15.04 22.88 2.17
CA ASP A 13 14.42 21.66 1.65
C ASP A 13 15.43 20.73 0.97
N ILE A 14 15.55 19.53 1.54
CA ILE A 14 16.43 18.50 1.01
C ILE A 14 15.72 17.56 0.01
N PHE A 15 14.38 17.56 -0.05
CA PHE A 15 13.64 16.62 -0.88
C PHE A 15 13.93 16.77 -2.37
N SER A 16 14.14 17.99 -2.84
CA SER A 16 14.46 18.29 -4.24
C SER A 16 15.73 17.60 -4.69
N GLU A 17 16.73 17.50 -3.80
CA GLU A 17 18.03 16.91 -4.13
C GLU A 17 18.10 15.40 -4.01
N ILE A 18 17.33 14.83 -3.10
CA ILE A 18 17.28 13.37 -2.94
C ILE A 18 16.36 12.70 -3.95
N GLY A 19 15.70 13.48 -4.83
CA GLY A 19 14.86 12.97 -5.92
C GLY A 19 13.56 12.31 -5.44
N THR A 20 13.08 12.68 -4.25
CA THR A 20 11.86 12.10 -3.69
C THR A 20 10.66 12.95 -4.05
N THR A 21 9.94 12.55 -5.10
CA THR A 21 8.67 13.17 -5.55
C THR A 21 7.44 12.40 -5.11
N ALA A 22 7.58 11.45 -4.21
CA ALA A 22 6.49 10.60 -3.77
C ALA A 22 5.44 11.39 -2.97
N LEU A 23 4.16 11.01 -3.11
CA LEU A 23 3.03 11.65 -2.43
C LEU A 23 3.24 11.79 -0.91
N TYR A 24 3.92 10.84 -0.28
CA TYR A 24 4.16 10.87 1.16
C TYR A 24 5.11 12.00 1.59
N SER A 25 6.01 12.49 0.71
CA SER A 25 6.92 13.59 1.04
C SER A 25 6.18 14.88 1.43
N LYS A 26 4.94 15.06 0.93
CA LYS A 26 4.08 16.20 1.27
C LYS A 26 3.57 16.18 2.71
N TYR A 27 3.64 15.03 3.38
CA TYR A 27 3.18 14.84 4.74
C TYR A 27 4.32 14.71 5.75
N ILE A 28 5.57 14.68 5.26
CA ILE A 28 6.75 14.61 6.12
C ILE A 28 7.33 16.03 6.25
N PHE A 29 7.36 16.51 7.45
CA PHE A 29 8.06 17.74 7.83
C PHE A 29 8.90 17.45 9.08
N GLY A 30 10.02 18.14 9.19
CA GLY A 30 10.92 17.95 10.32
C GLY A 30 12.20 18.72 10.15
N GLU A 31 12.98 18.67 11.21
CA GLU A 31 14.29 19.27 11.32
C GLU A 31 15.32 18.18 11.59
N LEU A 32 16.44 18.23 10.88
CA LEU A 32 17.56 17.33 11.08
C LEU A 32 18.81 18.14 11.45
N SER A 33 19.35 17.91 12.65
CA SER A 33 20.60 18.50 13.06
C SER A 33 21.79 17.70 12.50
N ALA A 34 22.61 18.36 11.72
CA ALA A 34 23.78 17.77 11.02
C ALA A 34 25.06 18.54 11.33
N ASP A 35 25.37 18.74 12.61
CA ASP A 35 26.51 19.52 13.08
C ASP A 35 27.86 18.99 12.59
N PHE A 36 27.91 17.69 12.22
CA PHE A 36 29.09 17.06 11.63
C PHE A 36 29.48 17.61 10.25
N LEU A 37 28.59 18.38 9.62
CA LEU A 37 28.89 19.06 8.35
C LEU A 37 29.78 20.28 8.52
N ASP A 38 29.88 20.83 9.75
CA ASP A 38 30.68 22.04 10.06
C ASP A 38 31.50 21.79 11.34
N LEU A 39 32.58 21.00 11.19
CA LEU A 39 33.51 20.74 12.26
C LEU A 39 34.68 21.71 12.19
N ASP A 40 35.12 22.25 13.34
CA ASP A 40 36.19 23.29 13.42
C ASP A 40 37.55 22.86 12.85
N ASN A 41 37.79 21.53 12.75
CA ASN A 41 39.06 20.97 12.28
C ASN A 41 38.99 20.49 10.82
N GLU A 42 37.89 20.71 10.12
CA GLU A 42 37.70 20.27 8.74
C GLU A 42 37.47 21.45 7.79
N ALA A 43 37.59 21.21 6.49
CA ALA A 43 37.31 22.22 5.48
C ALA A 43 35.83 22.59 5.50
N ASP A 44 35.51 23.87 5.34
CA ASP A 44 34.16 24.37 5.16
C ASP A 44 33.56 23.79 3.88
N ILE A 45 32.39 23.13 4.00
CA ILE A 45 31.71 22.52 2.87
C ILE A 45 30.54 23.38 2.35
N THR A 46 30.38 24.58 2.89
CA THR A 46 29.35 25.51 2.40
C THR A 46 29.79 26.22 1.14
N THR A 47 28.85 26.48 0.24
CA THR A 47 29.09 27.32 -0.93
C THR A 47 29.37 28.77 -0.52
N SER A 48 29.96 29.56 -1.43
CA SER A 48 30.30 30.96 -1.17
C SER A 48 29.07 31.80 -0.73
N SER A 49 27.86 31.41 -1.10
CA SER A 49 26.60 32.05 -0.65
C SER A 49 26.15 31.59 0.73
N ARG A 50 26.76 30.53 1.29
CA ARG A 50 26.34 29.86 2.54
C ARG A 50 24.88 29.38 2.53
N GLN A 51 24.30 29.18 1.35
CA GLN A 51 22.92 28.72 1.18
C GLN A 51 22.85 27.25 0.72
N ASP A 52 24.01 26.65 0.47
CA ASP A 52 24.12 25.29 -0.05
C ASP A 52 25.44 24.62 0.34
N PHE A 53 25.51 23.30 0.13
CA PHE A 53 26.70 22.51 0.37
C PHE A 53 27.33 22.06 -0.94
N PHE A 54 28.62 21.75 -0.93
CA PHE A 54 29.26 21.10 -2.07
C PHE A 54 28.70 19.68 -2.21
N GLU A 55 28.12 19.40 -3.37
CA GLU A 55 27.40 18.13 -3.63
C GLU A 55 28.30 16.90 -3.64
N ASP A 56 29.58 17.07 -3.90
CA ASP A 56 30.63 16.07 -3.98
C ASP A 56 31.39 15.85 -2.66
N ASP A 57 31.07 16.58 -1.59
CA ASP A 57 31.64 16.33 -0.27
C ASP A 57 31.09 15.04 0.34
N ASP A 58 31.98 14.16 0.79
CA ASP A 58 31.65 12.84 1.34
C ASP A 58 30.67 12.92 2.52
N ARG A 59 30.77 13.95 3.36
CA ARG A 59 29.87 14.16 4.50
C ARG A 59 28.44 14.46 4.05
N TYR A 60 28.32 15.28 2.99
CA TYR A 60 27.02 15.63 2.44
C TYR A 60 26.40 14.47 1.67
N ILE A 61 27.20 13.70 0.95
CA ILE A 61 26.77 12.45 0.30
C ILE A 61 26.23 11.48 1.35
N ALA A 62 26.98 11.26 2.44
CA ALA A 62 26.56 10.37 3.53
C ALA A 62 25.25 10.83 4.18
N LEU A 63 25.07 12.15 4.37
CA LEU A 63 23.81 12.71 4.87
C LEU A 63 22.64 12.39 3.93
N LYS A 64 22.81 12.62 2.62
CA LYS A 64 21.76 12.33 1.61
C LYS A 64 21.40 10.84 1.60
N GLU A 65 22.36 9.96 1.70
CA GLU A 65 22.13 8.51 1.75
C GLU A 65 21.39 8.09 3.04
N PHE A 66 21.80 8.63 4.17
CA PHE A 66 21.10 8.43 5.44
C PHE A 66 19.64 8.84 5.33
N ILE A 67 19.37 10.05 4.86
CA ILE A 67 17.99 10.56 4.71
C ILE A 67 17.18 9.66 3.76
N LYS A 68 17.73 9.25 2.62
CA LYS A 68 17.07 8.32 1.69
C LYS A 68 16.68 7.01 2.36
N LYS A 69 17.58 6.44 3.15
CA LYS A 69 17.33 5.20 3.89
C LYS A 69 16.23 5.37 4.91
N GLU A 70 16.29 6.41 5.73
CA GLU A 70 15.28 6.68 6.75
C GLU A 70 13.90 6.96 6.13
N LEU A 71 13.83 7.73 5.05
CA LEU A 71 12.58 7.96 4.32
C LEU A 71 12.00 6.68 3.72
N SER A 72 12.84 5.76 3.26
CA SER A 72 12.41 4.45 2.78
C SER A 72 11.80 3.62 3.90
N THR A 73 12.40 3.64 5.10
CA THR A 73 11.88 2.98 6.30
C THR A 73 10.52 3.58 6.72
N ILE A 74 10.46 4.89 6.84
CA ILE A 74 9.20 5.61 7.17
C ILE A 74 8.09 5.27 6.16
N ARG A 75 8.42 5.20 4.88
CA ARG A 75 7.47 4.81 3.83
C ARG A 75 6.95 3.39 4.05
N SER A 76 7.84 2.45 4.33
CA SER A 76 7.47 1.04 4.59
C SER A 76 6.56 0.93 5.80
N ASP A 77 6.94 1.56 6.91
CA ASP A 77 6.15 1.56 8.14
C ASP A 77 4.77 2.19 7.93
N TRP A 78 4.70 3.26 7.14
CA TRP A 78 3.43 3.89 6.82
C TRP A 78 2.54 3.00 5.93
N GLU A 79 3.11 2.31 4.96
CA GLU A 79 2.39 1.32 4.14
C GLU A 79 1.86 0.18 5.00
N ASP A 80 2.61 -0.27 5.99
CA ASP A 80 2.20 -1.32 6.94
C ASP A 80 1.05 -0.86 7.84
N VAL A 81 1.14 0.33 8.42
CA VAL A 81 0.05 0.91 9.23
C VAL A 81 -1.24 1.04 8.40
N ARG A 82 -1.15 1.52 7.16
CA ARG A 82 -2.30 1.63 6.25
C ARG A 82 -2.89 0.28 5.91
N SER A 83 -2.05 -0.70 5.64
CA SER A 83 -2.47 -2.07 5.33
C SER A 83 -3.17 -2.72 6.52
N ASN A 84 -2.63 -2.56 7.73
CA ASN A 84 -3.24 -3.06 8.96
C ASN A 84 -4.61 -2.41 9.22
N THR A 85 -4.70 -1.08 9.06
CA THR A 85 -5.96 -0.35 9.23
C THR A 85 -6.98 -0.77 8.18
N GLY A 86 -6.56 -0.93 6.93
CA GLY A 86 -7.41 -1.39 5.83
C GLY A 86 -7.94 -2.80 6.04
N GLU A 87 -7.11 -3.72 6.51
CA GLU A 87 -7.51 -5.07 6.90
C GLU A 87 -8.58 -5.03 7.99
N ALA A 88 -8.36 -4.27 9.07
CA ALA A 88 -9.31 -4.15 10.16
C ALA A 88 -10.66 -3.58 9.72
N GLU A 89 -10.68 -2.61 8.79
CA GLU A 89 -11.89 -2.06 8.22
C GLU A 89 -12.61 -3.04 7.28
N ALA A 90 -11.87 -3.71 6.40
CA ALA A 90 -12.40 -4.68 5.45
C ALA A 90 -13.02 -5.89 6.16
N CYS A 91 -12.36 -6.41 7.20
CA CYS A 91 -12.82 -7.57 7.97
C CYS A 91 -14.04 -7.29 8.87
N LYS A 92 -14.52 -6.05 8.95
CA LYS A 92 -15.86 -5.75 9.55
C LYS A 92 -17.01 -6.31 8.71
N TYR A 93 -16.76 -6.63 7.45
CA TYR A 93 -17.75 -7.20 6.53
C TYR A 93 -17.52 -8.71 6.43
N THR A 94 -18.48 -9.51 6.89
CA THR A 94 -18.36 -10.97 7.01
C THR A 94 -17.88 -11.63 5.72
N VAL A 95 -18.47 -11.27 4.57
CA VAL A 95 -18.09 -11.83 3.27
C VAL A 95 -16.60 -11.60 2.94
N VAL A 96 -16.11 -10.40 3.22
CA VAL A 96 -14.72 -10.04 2.97
C VAL A 96 -13.79 -10.73 3.98
N SER A 97 -14.21 -10.80 5.24
CA SER A 97 -13.48 -11.48 6.31
C SER A 97 -13.31 -12.97 6.04
N ASP A 98 -14.42 -13.65 5.68
CA ASP A 98 -14.39 -15.09 5.39
C ASP A 98 -13.43 -15.38 4.25
N TRP A 99 -13.57 -14.67 3.12
CA TRP A 99 -12.66 -14.78 1.99
C TRP A 99 -11.19 -14.52 2.37
N TYR A 100 -10.93 -13.46 3.14
CA TYR A 100 -9.57 -13.08 3.54
C TYR A 100 -8.93 -14.12 4.45
N ASN A 101 -9.71 -14.76 5.32
CA ASN A 101 -9.22 -15.79 6.24
C ASN A 101 -8.78 -17.06 5.49
N ASP A 102 -9.39 -17.35 4.35
CA ASP A 102 -9.04 -18.50 3.51
C ASP A 102 -7.75 -18.26 2.71
N LEU A 103 -7.33 -17.01 2.56
CA LEU A 103 -6.09 -16.69 1.87
C LEU A 103 -4.85 -17.03 2.68
N GLN A 104 -3.79 -17.46 1.99
CA GLN A 104 -2.51 -17.79 2.59
C GLN A 104 -1.34 -17.13 1.83
N GLY A 105 -0.18 -17.09 2.48
CA GLY A 105 1.08 -16.65 1.86
C GLY A 105 1.04 -15.25 1.26
N ASP A 106 1.48 -15.14 0.02
CA ASP A 106 1.61 -13.85 -0.67
C ASP A 106 0.27 -13.30 -1.15
N ASP A 107 -0.74 -14.15 -1.38
CA ASP A 107 -2.10 -13.71 -1.69
C ASP A 107 -2.68 -12.92 -0.52
N LYS A 108 -2.52 -13.41 0.71
CA LYS A 108 -2.98 -12.72 1.92
C LYS A 108 -2.30 -11.37 2.10
N LYS A 109 -0.98 -11.29 1.87
CA LYS A 109 -0.23 -10.04 1.92
C LYS A 109 -0.71 -9.05 0.86
N SER A 110 -0.96 -9.53 -0.36
CA SER A 110 -1.43 -8.72 -1.48
C SER A 110 -2.85 -8.19 -1.24
N ALA A 111 -3.76 -9.02 -0.74
CA ALA A 111 -5.10 -8.63 -0.34
C ALA A 111 -5.08 -7.57 0.78
N LYS A 112 -4.23 -7.73 1.79
CA LYS A 112 -4.03 -6.76 2.86
C LYS A 112 -3.59 -5.39 2.33
N LYS A 113 -2.64 -5.35 1.39
CA LYS A 113 -2.22 -4.11 0.71
C LYS A 113 -3.34 -3.48 -0.09
N LEU A 114 -4.15 -4.28 -0.78
CA LEU A 114 -5.33 -3.82 -1.51
C LEU A 114 -6.33 -3.15 -0.56
N PHE A 115 -6.63 -3.78 0.57
CA PHE A 115 -7.51 -3.21 1.59
C PHE A 115 -6.97 -1.88 2.15
N GLY A 116 -5.67 -1.79 2.38
CA GLY A 116 -5.02 -0.55 2.76
C GLY A 116 -5.24 0.57 1.75
N LYS A 117 -5.14 0.27 0.45
CA LYS A 117 -5.38 1.25 -0.63
C LYS A 117 -6.85 1.68 -0.70
N ILE A 118 -7.79 0.74 -0.63
CA ILE A 118 -9.22 1.04 -0.64
C ILE A 118 -9.60 1.90 0.57
N ASN A 119 -9.06 1.59 1.75
CA ASN A 119 -9.37 2.33 2.96
C ASN A 119 -8.95 3.81 2.93
N GLN A 120 -7.95 4.15 2.11
CA GLN A 120 -7.49 5.53 1.92
C GLN A 120 -8.43 6.39 1.07
N LEU A 121 -9.35 5.77 0.33
CA LEU A 121 -10.29 6.51 -0.50
C LEU A 121 -11.27 7.29 0.39
N THR A 122 -11.42 8.58 0.08
CA THR A 122 -12.38 9.46 0.78
C THR A 122 -13.75 9.29 0.14
N VAL A 123 -14.47 8.28 0.60
CA VAL A 123 -15.81 7.93 0.12
C VAL A 123 -16.72 7.62 1.31
N GLU A 124 -18.02 7.66 1.09
CA GLU A 124 -19.02 7.31 2.10
C GLU A 124 -18.88 5.85 2.57
N LYS A 125 -19.34 5.57 3.79
CA LYS A 125 -19.14 4.27 4.43
C LYS A 125 -19.77 3.11 3.64
N ASP A 126 -20.95 3.33 3.08
CA ASP A 126 -21.64 2.31 2.29
C ASP A 126 -20.91 2.07 0.95
N GLU A 127 -20.43 3.12 0.32
CA GLU A 127 -19.62 3.03 -0.89
C GLU A 127 -18.28 2.31 -0.62
N LYS A 128 -17.65 2.59 0.51
CA LYS A 128 -16.42 1.90 0.93
C LYS A 128 -16.63 0.40 1.09
N LYS A 129 -17.78 0.00 1.66
CA LYS A 129 -18.18 -1.41 1.77
C LYS A 129 -18.24 -2.08 0.40
N GLU A 130 -18.89 -1.44 -0.57
CA GLU A 130 -18.97 -1.99 -1.93
C GLU A 130 -17.60 -2.03 -2.60
N LEU A 131 -16.74 -1.04 -2.36
CA LEU A 131 -15.37 -1.06 -2.87
C LEU A 131 -14.54 -2.22 -2.31
N PHE A 132 -14.70 -2.59 -1.05
CA PHE A 132 -14.04 -3.79 -0.51
C PHE A 132 -14.53 -5.07 -1.20
N LYS A 133 -15.83 -5.21 -1.43
CA LYS A 133 -16.37 -6.37 -2.17
C LYS A 133 -15.87 -6.43 -3.62
N HIS A 134 -15.92 -5.29 -4.32
CA HIS A 134 -15.39 -5.21 -5.68
C HIS A 134 -13.89 -5.46 -5.72
N GLY A 135 -13.14 -5.06 -4.67
CA GLY A 135 -11.73 -5.37 -4.50
C GLY A 135 -11.48 -6.88 -4.43
N VAL A 136 -12.31 -7.62 -3.70
CA VAL A 136 -12.26 -9.10 -3.65
C VAL A 136 -12.48 -9.69 -5.04
N LEU A 137 -13.53 -9.26 -5.74
CA LEU A 137 -13.83 -9.75 -7.10
C LEU A 137 -12.70 -9.45 -8.10
N ALA A 138 -12.15 -8.24 -8.03
CA ALA A 138 -11.02 -7.86 -8.86
C ALA A 138 -9.78 -8.72 -8.56
N PHE A 139 -9.50 -8.96 -7.28
CA PHE A 139 -8.38 -9.79 -6.85
C PHE A 139 -8.50 -11.21 -7.40
N GLU A 140 -9.67 -11.84 -7.25
CA GLU A 140 -9.93 -13.17 -7.78
C GLU A 140 -9.87 -13.22 -9.30
N SER A 141 -10.36 -12.17 -9.98
CA SER A 141 -10.25 -12.06 -11.44
C SER A 141 -8.79 -11.99 -11.92
N PHE A 142 -7.91 -11.32 -11.18
CA PHE A 142 -6.47 -11.31 -11.47
C PHE A 142 -5.82 -12.67 -11.22
N LYS A 143 -6.22 -13.36 -10.15
CA LYS A 143 -5.76 -14.74 -9.91
C LYS A 143 -6.19 -15.64 -11.05
N LEU A 144 -7.46 -15.61 -11.45
CA LEU A 144 -7.99 -16.39 -12.56
C LEU A 144 -7.19 -16.16 -13.85
N LYS A 145 -6.90 -14.89 -14.18
CA LYS A 145 -6.08 -14.58 -15.35
C LYS A 145 -4.68 -15.19 -15.27
N ASN A 146 -4.06 -15.16 -14.10
CA ASN A 146 -2.75 -15.77 -13.90
C ASN A 146 -2.82 -17.29 -14.00
N GLU A 147 -3.85 -17.93 -13.44
CA GLU A 147 -4.07 -19.36 -13.50
C GLU A 147 -4.33 -19.84 -14.95
N LEU A 148 -5.13 -19.10 -15.72
CA LEU A 148 -5.33 -19.38 -17.14
C LEU A 148 -4.03 -19.29 -17.93
N SER A 149 -3.17 -18.31 -17.63
CA SER A 149 -1.85 -18.22 -18.26
C SER A 149 -0.92 -19.39 -17.88
N GLN A 150 -1.11 -20.01 -16.72
CA GLN A 150 -0.40 -21.21 -16.32
C GLN A 150 -0.96 -22.45 -17.03
N LEU A 151 -2.28 -22.55 -17.19
CA LEU A 151 -2.93 -23.64 -17.94
C LEU A 151 -2.41 -23.74 -19.37
N GLU A 152 -2.19 -22.63 -20.04
CA GLU A 152 -1.62 -22.62 -21.41
C GLU A 152 -0.20 -23.24 -21.48
N LYS A 153 0.51 -23.28 -20.34
CA LYS A 153 1.88 -23.81 -20.22
C LYS A 153 1.94 -25.25 -19.70
N ILE A 154 0.80 -25.78 -19.24
CA ILE A 154 0.73 -27.14 -18.70
C ILE A 154 0.69 -28.14 -19.86
N SER A 155 1.67 -29.05 -19.92
CA SER A 155 1.62 -30.15 -20.82
C SER A 155 0.55 -31.19 -20.41
N ALA A 156 -0.03 -31.88 -21.36
CA ALA A 156 -1.06 -32.89 -21.11
C ALA A 156 -0.62 -34.02 -20.15
N GLU A 157 0.68 -34.11 -19.88
CA GLU A 157 1.28 -35.12 -18.98
C GLU A 157 1.21 -34.73 -17.50
N ASN A 158 0.90 -33.46 -17.20
CA ASN A 158 0.90 -32.95 -15.81
C ASN A 158 -0.53 -32.71 -15.28
N ILE A 159 -1.28 -33.83 -15.15
CA ILE A 159 -2.67 -33.84 -14.66
C ILE A 159 -2.79 -33.22 -13.23
N ALA A 160 -1.80 -33.41 -12.37
CA ALA A 160 -1.84 -32.90 -10.99
C ALA A 160 -1.86 -31.38 -10.97
N ALA A 161 -1.02 -30.72 -11.78
CA ALA A 161 -1.02 -29.26 -11.90
C ALA A 161 -2.34 -28.73 -12.50
N PHE A 162 -2.91 -29.47 -13.47
CA PHE A 162 -4.22 -29.12 -14.02
C PHE A 162 -5.32 -29.16 -12.96
N LEU A 163 -5.39 -30.22 -12.16
CA LEU A 163 -6.39 -30.36 -11.10
C LEU A 163 -6.26 -29.31 -10.00
N GLU A 164 -5.03 -28.91 -9.67
CA GLU A 164 -4.78 -27.83 -8.71
C GLU A 164 -5.32 -26.48 -9.23
N VAL A 165 -5.06 -26.15 -10.49
CA VAL A 165 -5.57 -24.92 -11.13
C VAL A 165 -7.11 -24.97 -11.24
N ALA A 166 -7.68 -26.09 -11.66
CA ALA A 166 -9.12 -26.28 -11.74
C ALA A 166 -9.81 -26.09 -10.37
N GLY A 167 -9.25 -26.62 -9.29
CA GLY A 167 -9.77 -26.42 -7.93
C GLY A 167 -9.74 -24.97 -7.48
N ARG A 168 -8.76 -24.18 -7.92
CA ARG A 168 -8.72 -22.74 -7.65
C ARG A 168 -9.80 -21.97 -8.43
N LEU A 169 -10.09 -22.38 -9.66
CA LEU A 169 -11.17 -21.80 -10.48
C LEU A 169 -12.55 -22.03 -9.82
N ASP A 170 -12.80 -23.23 -9.32
CA ASP A 170 -14.04 -23.55 -8.59
C ASP A 170 -14.24 -22.67 -7.37
N ASN A 171 -13.18 -22.37 -6.62
CA ASN A 171 -13.23 -21.48 -5.47
C ASN A 171 -13.57 -20.03 -5.86
N ILE A 172 -13.04 -19.55 -6.99
CA ILE A 172 -13.35 -18.22 -7.53
C ILE A 172 -14.82 -18.12 -7.91
N GLU A 173 -15.33 -19.12 -8.61
CA GLU A 173 -16.75 -19.20 -9.01
C GLU A 173 -17.66 -19.21 -7.79
N ALA A 174 -17.36 -20.05 -6.78
CA ALA A 174 -18.10 -20.10 -5.53
C ALA A 174 -18.13 -18.75 -4.81
N THR A 175 -17.01 -18.03 -4.76
CA THR A 175 -16.93 -16.67 -4.16
C THR A 175 -17.81 -15.68 -4.91
N MET A 176 -17.81 -15.71 -6.24
CA MET A 176 -18.66 -14.86 -7.08
C MET A 176 -20.15 -15.15 -6.86
N TYR A 177 -20.54 -16.42 -6.86
CA TYR A 177 -21.94 -16.82 -6.60
C TYR A 177 -22.40 -16.41 -5.20
N TYR A 178 -21.58 -16.60 -4.18
CA TYR A 178 -21.89 -16.19 -2.82
C TYR A 178 -22.20 -14.68 -2.73
N GLN A 179 -21.39 -13.85 -3.36
CA GLN A 179 -21.63 -12.39 -3.40
C GLN A 179 -22.95 -12.04 -4.11
N ILE A 180 -23.21 -12.62 -5.28
CA ILE A 180 -24.47 -12.41 -6.02
C ILE A 180 -25.67 -12.79 -5.16
N VAL A 181 -25.60 -13.90 -4.44
CA VAL A 181 -26.68 -14.33 -3.54
C VAL A 181 -26.88 -13.35 -2.39
N GLN A 182 -25.80 -12.87 -1.76
CA GLN A 182 -25.89 -11.90 -0.67
C GLN A 182 -26.50 -10.57 -1.12
N GLU A 183 -26.13 -10.08 -2.29
CA GLU A 183 -26.70 -8.85 -2.87
C GLU A 183 -28.21 -9.00 -3.14
N ARG A 184 -28.61 -10.13 -3.72
CA ARG A 184 -30.03 -10.41 -3.97
C ARG A 184 -30.84 -10.52 -2.68
N LEU A 185 -30.29 -11.17 -1.65
CA LEU A 185 -30.95 -11.25 -0.34
C LEU A 185 -31.10 -9.87 0.32
N ALA A 186 -30.10 -9.00 0.20
CA ALA A 186 -30.18 -7.63 0.70
C ALA A 186 -31.27 -6.82 -0.01
N VAL A 187 -31.43 -6.97 -1.33
CA VAL A 187 -32.52 -6.34 -2.11
C VAL A 187 -33.87 -6.86 -1.66
N ILE A 188 -34.03 -8.19 -1.51
CA ILE A 188 -35.28 -8.81 -1.04
C ILE A 188 -35.66 -8.30 0.35
N GLN A 189 -34.69 -8.17 1.26
CA GLN A 189 -34.91 -7.62 2.60
C GLN A 189 -35.36 -6.16 2.56
N LYS A 190 -34.75 -5.33 1.69
CA LYS A 190 -35.20 -3.95 1.46
C LYS A 190 -36.66 -3.90 0.95
N MET A 191 -36.95 -4.72 -0.05
CA MET A 191 -38.33 -4.81 -0.58
C MET A 191 -39.34 -5.23 0.50
N LYS A 192 -39.04 -6.27 1.28
CA LYS A 192 -39.89 -6.70 2.39
C LYS A 192 -40.17 -5.61 3.43
N LYS A 193 -39.16 -4.75 3.72
CA LYS A 193 -39.35 -3.60 4.62
C LYS A 193 -40.26 -2.53 4.02
N LEU A 194 -40.16 -2.26 2.71
CA LEU A 194 -41.04 -1.31 2.03
C LEU A 194 -42.50 -1.77 2.01
N PHE A 195 -42.75 -3.07 1.76
CA PHE A 195 -44.13 -3.64 1.75
C PHE A 195 -44.75 -3.86 3.13
N LYS A 196 -43.94 -3.83 4.21
CA LYS A 196 -44.50 -3.88 5.58
C LYS A 196 -45.01 -2.53 6.10
N ASN A 197 -44.65 -1.43 5.41
CA ASN A 197 -44.99 -0.07 5.77
C ASN A 197 -46.15 0.49 4.90
N ILE A 198 -46.78 -0.38 4.10
CA ILE A 198 -48.03 -0.14 3.36
C ILE A 198 -49.16 -0.92 4.04
#